data_72abe63386853d3ae1e7879648227e7b
#
_entry.id   72abe63386853d3ae1e7879648227e7b
#
_cell.length_a   1.000
_cell.length_b   1.000
_cell.length_c   1.000
_cell.angle_alpha   90.00
_cell.angle_beta   90.00
_cell.angle_gamma   90.00
#
_symmetry.space_group_name_H-M   'P 1'
#
loop_
_entity.id
_entity.type
_entity.pdbx_description
1 polymer ?
#
loop_
_entity_poly.entity_id
_entity_poly.type
_entity_poly.pdbx_seq_one_letter_code
_entity_poly.pdbx_strand_id
1 'polypeptide(L)'
;MKIFHFFKKYGILRHNVYNKKFERGILMILSCQNICKTFVEKPVLQNISFHLNENDRLAIIGYNGAGKSTLLKILIGEISYDEGEISLKKDASIGYLAQHQDHTFHHTIFDELLSVKKEVIELDEQMRTYEQEMKHLTGDALEQKMNQYTNATHRFEQLNGFAYKSEITGILKGLGFSEEDFTKEINTLSGGQRTRVALGKLLLKNPDILLLDEPTNHLDVDSIKWLEN
;
A
#
# COMPACT_ATOMS: atom_id res chain seq x y z
N MET A 1 4.60 6.27 5.81
CA MET A 1 3.43 5.41 5.48
C MET A 1 2.26 5.84 6.36
N LYS A 2 1.07 5.92 5.82
CA LYS A 2 -0.11 6.48 6.50
C LYS A 2 -1.20 5.44 6.56
N ILE A 3 -1.71 5.19 7.76
CA ILE A 3 -2.65 4.11 8.03
C ILE A 3 -4.00 4.71 8.39
N PHE A 4 -5.03 4.36 7.63
CA PHE A 4 -6.42 4.63 7.96
C PHE A 4 -6.98 3.44 8.74
N HIS A 5 -7.36 3.65 10.01
CA HIS A 5 -7.99 2.62 10.85
C HIS A 5 -9.49 2.82 10.92
N PHE A 6 -10.24 1.73 10.78
CA PHE A 6 -11.68 1.69 10.98
C PHE A 6 -12.01 0.95 12.26
N PHE A 7 -12.54 1.64 13.27
CA PHE A 7 -13.09 1.04 14.48
C PHE A 7 -14.61 1.01 14.42
N LYS A 8 -15.20 -0.14 14.83
CA LYS A 8 -16.63 -0.37 14.90
C LYS A 8 -17.16 0.13 16.24
N LYS A 9 -17.75 1.36 16.31
CA LYS A 9 -18.68 1.75 17.39
C LYS A 9 -19.57 2.95 17.02
N TYR A 10 -20.88 2.76 17.14
CA TYR A 10 -22.02 3.67 17.31
C TYR A 10 -21.95 5.13 16.82
N GLY A 11 -22.81 5.45 15.84
CA GLY A 11 -23.29 6.80 15.62
C GLY A 11 -23.09 7.35 14.20
N ILE A 12 -24.08 8.11 13.77
CA ILE A 12 -24.12 8.88 12.51
C ILE A 12 -22.82 9.62 12.31
N LEU A 13 -22.25 9.57 11.09
CA LEU A 13 -21.14 10.43 10.65
C LEU A 13 -21.55 11.92 10.81
N ARG A 14 -21.47 12.42 12.03
CA ARG A 14 -21.48 13.86 12.33
C ARG A 14 -20.06 14.28 12.65
N HIS A 15 -19.57 15.23 11.86
CA HIS A 15 -18.43 16.08 12.06
C HIS A 15 -17.82 16.01 13.48
N ASN A 16 -16.73 15.28 13.63
CA ASN A 16 -15.76 15.57 14.68
C ASN A 16 -14.36 15.31 14.10
N VAL A 17 -13.93 16.22 13.26
CA VAL A 17 -12.52 16.37 12.91
C VAL A 17 -11.88 17.17 14.03
N TYR A 18 -11.09 16.52 14.87
CA TYR A 18 -10.22 17.25 15.79
C TYR A 18 -9.19 18.04 14.98
N ASN A 19 -9.46 19.35 14.80
CA ASN A 19 -8.50 20.30 14.25
C ASN A 19 -7.32 20.44 15.22
N LYS A 20 -6.21 19.77 14.94
CA LYS A 20 -4.91 20.19 15.47
C LYS A 20 -4.50 21.48 14.74
N LYS A 21 -4.17 22.53 15.51
CA LYS A 21 -3.71 23.83 15.01
C LYS A 21 -2.65 23.68 13.91
N PHE A 22 -2.81 24.46 12.86
CA PHE A 22 -1.84 24.68 11.79
C PHE A 22 -0.47 25.07 12.37
N GLU A 23 0.46 24.13 12.44
CA GLU A 23 1.88 24.44 12.59
C GLU A 23 2.47 24.59 11.18
N ARG A 24 3.15 25.72 10.96
CA ARG A 24 3.80 26.03 9.68
C ARG A 24 4.83 24.97 9.35
N GLY A 25 4.64 24.27 8.22
CA GLY A 25 5.60 23.30 7.68
C GLY A 25 5.04 21.90 7.40
N ILE A 26 3.75 21.62 7.70
CA ILE A 26 3.12 20.33 7.44
C ILE A 26 2.56 20.33 6.02
N LEU A 27 3.09 19.44 5.17
CA LEU A 27 2.67 19.32 3.77
C LEU A 27 1.35 18.52 3.70
N MET A 28 0.27 19.16 3.27
CA MET A 28 -1.03 18.52 3.02
C MET A 28 -0.88 17.54 1.85
N ILE A 29 -1.35 16.31 2.03
CA ILE A 29 -1.27 15.25 1.00
C ILE A 29 -2.63 14.97 0.35
N LEU A 30 -3.73 15.10 1.11
CA LEU A 30 -5.09 14.88 0.65
C LEU A 30 -6.02 15.88 1.32
N SER A 31 -6.92 16.49 0.53
CA SER A 31 -8.02 17.31 1.01
C SER A 31 -9.32 16.84 0.38
N CYS A 32 -10.35 16.71 1.19
CA CYS A 32 -11.72 16.47 0.77
C CYS A 32 -12.58 17.62 1.30
N GLN A 33 -13.39 18.23 0.45
CA GLN A 33 -14.25 19.36 0.82
C GLN A 33 -15.67 19.10 0.32
N ASN A 34 -16.63 19.07 1.26
CA ASN A 34 -18.07 18.97 1.02
C ASN A 34 -18.46 17.80 0.09
N ILE A 35 -17.81 16.65 0.23
CA ILE A 35 -18.11 15.48 -0.60
C ILE A 35 -19.49 14.95 -0.28
N CYS A 36 -20.33 14.88 -1.32
CA CYS A 36 -21.67 14.30 -1.28
C CYS A 36 -21.78 13.13 -2.25
N LYS A 37 -22.53 12.10 -1.84
CA LYS A 37 -22.87 10.95 -2.69
C LYS A 37 -24.25 10.41 -2.39
N THR A 38 -25.07 10.27 -3.45
CA THR A 38 -26.42 9.72 -3.39
C THR A 38 -26.52 8.52 -4.32
N PHE A 39 -27.16 7.45 -3.87
CA PHE A 39 -27.50 6.28 -4.68
C PHE A 39 -29.02 6.11 -4.70
N VAL A 40 -29.64 6.16 -5.88
CA VAL A 40 -31.08 5.96 -6.10
C VAL A 40 -31.90 6.70 -5.03
N GLU A 41 -31.76 8.03 -4.97
CA GLU A 41 -32.44 8.95 -4.02
C GLU A 41 -32.06 8.81 -2.55
N LYS A 42 -31.17 7.85 -2.18
CA LYS A 42 -30.69 7.67 -0.81
C LYS A 42 -29.33 8.34 -0.64
N PRO A 43 -29.25 9.42 0.13
CA PRO A 43 -27.97 10.06 0.44
C PRO A 43 -27.12 9.13 1.32
N VAL A 44 -25.87 8.86 0.89
CA VAL A 44 -24.91 8.00 1.59
C VAL A 44 -23.80 8.82 2.23
N LEU A 45 -23.32 9.86 1.52
CA LEU A 45 -22.36 10.82 2.07
C LEU A 45 -22.96 12.23 1.95
N GLN A 46 -22.81 13.03 3.01
CA GLN A 46 -23.33 14.39 3.06
C GLN A 46 -22.27 15.34 3.65
N ASN A 47 -21.78 16.26 2.84
CA ASN A 47 -20.84 17.33 3.23
C ASN A 47 -19.61 16.79 3.99
N ILE A 48 -19.01 15.70 3.53
CA ILE A 48 -17.82 15.13 4.15
C ILE A 48 -16.61 15.99 3.82
N SER A 49 -15.98 16.54 4.87
CA SER A 49 -14.79 17.38 4.71
C SER A 49 -13.72 16.96 5.71
N PHE A 50 -12.51 16.76 5.22
CA PHE A 50 -11.32 16.48 6.03
C PHE A 50 -10.06 16.74 5.20
N HIS A 51 -8.92 16.84 5.87
CA HIS A 51 -7.62 16.89 5.21
C HIS A 51 -6.63 15.96 5.92
N LEU A 52 -5.63 15.54 5.20
CA LEU A 52 -4.52 14.74 5.68
C LEU A 52 -3.21 15.44 5.35
N ASN A 53 -2.38 15.53 6.34
CA ASN A 53 -1.00 15.95 6.19
C ASN A 53 -0.07 14.74 6.13
N GLU A 54 1.20 14.98 5.84
CA GLU A 54 2.21 13.93 5.95
C GLU A 54 2.27 13.41 7.40
N ASN A 55 2.36 12.07 7.54
CA ASN A 55 2.36 11.33 8.81
C ASN A 55 1.08 11.43 9.66
N ASP A 56 -0.03 11.93 9.12
CA ASP A 56 -1.32 11.87 9.80
C ASP A 56 -1.90 10.44 9.76
N ARG A 57 -2.66 10.09 10.80
CA ARG A 57 -3.48 8.88 10.86
C ARG A 57 -4.92 9.31 11.05
N LEU A 58 -5.82 8.89 10.16
CA LEU A 58 -7.24 9.18 10.22
C LEU A 58 -8.04 7.89 10.40
N ALA A 59 -8.89 7.84 11.40
CA ALA A 59 -9.88 6.79 11.56
C ALA A 59 -11.27 7.29 11.15
N ILE A 60 -11.93 6.59 10.22
CA ILE A 60 -13.32 6.83 9.84
C ILE A 60 -14.19 5.84 10.61
N ILE A 61 -15.04 6.35 11.49
CA ILE A 61 -15.87 5.55 12.39
C ILE A 61 -17.34 5.67 11.98
N GLY A 62 -18.05 4.55 11.93
CA GLY A 62 -19.47 4.52 11.61
C GLY A 62 -20.03 3.09 11.62
N TYR A 63 -21.35 2.95 11.73
CA TYR A 63 -22.01 1.65 11.63
C TYR A 63 -21.91 1.04 10.22
N ASN A 64 -22.24 -0.24 10.08
CA ASN A 64 -22.25 -0.90 8.76
C ASN A 64 -23.31 -0.23 7.87
N GLY A 65 -22.92 0.08 6.62
CA GLY A 65 -23.77 0.83 5.68
C GLY A 65 -23.71 2.37 5.83
N ALA A 66 -22.87 2.92 6.72
CA ALA A 66 -22.71 4.37 6.88
C ALA A 66 -21.94 5.06 5.74
N GLY A 67 -21.54 4.33 4.70
CA GLY A 67 -20.81 4.90 3.55
C GLY A 67 -19.30 4.91 3.67
N LYS A 68 -18.68 4.20 4.66
CA LYS A 68 -17.22 4.14 4.84
C LYS A 68 -16.52 3.64 3.59
N SER A 69 -16.86 2.44 3.12
CA SER A 69 -16.28 1.85 1.91
C SER A 69 -16.60 2.68 0.65
N THR A 70 -17.76 3.35 0.60
CA THR A 70 -18.10 4.27 -0.48
C THR A 70 -17.13 5.46 -0.52
N LEU A 71 -16.83 6.05 0.63
CA LEU A 71 -15.86 7.14 0.72
C LEU A 71 -14.47 6.68 0.27
N LEU A 72 -14.00 5.50 0.72
CA LEU A 72 -12.71 4.95 0.27
C LEU A 72 -12.67 4.74 -1.23
N LYS A 73 -13.74 4.17 -1.82
CA LYS A 73 -13.85 3.96 -3.27
C LYS A 73 -13.89 5.27 -4.06
N ILE A 74 -14.45 6.32 -3.49
CA ILE A 74 -14.38 7.66 -4.08
C ILE A 74 -12.94 8.19 -4.05
N LEU A 75 -12.21 8.01 -2.94
CA LEU A 75 -10.83 8.48 -2.82
C LEU A 75 -9.87 7.80 -3.81
N ILE A 76 -10.12 6.55 -4.17
CA ILE A 76 -9.33 5.82 -5.19
C ILE A 76 -9.87 5.97 -6.62
N GLY A 77 -10.97 6.74 -6.81
CA GLY A 77 -11.55 7.00 -8.12
C GLY A 77 -12.41 5.87 -8.70
N GLU A 78 -12.74 4.82 -7.92
CA GLU A 78 -13.64 3.75 -8.36
C GLU A 78 -15.11 4.19 -8.45
N ILE A 79 -15.50 5.16 -7.64
CA ILE A 79 -16.86 5.73 -7.61
C ILE A 79 -16.75 7.26 -7.73
N SER A 80 -17.58 7.86 -8.58
CA SER A 80 -17.69 9.32 -8.66
C SER A 80 -18.47 9.86 -7.46
N TYR A 81 -18.12 11.05 -6.99
CA TYR A 81 -18.94 11.84 -6.07
C TYR A 81 -19.84 12.79 -6.86
N ASP A 82 -20.91 13.27 -6.21
CA ASP A 82 -21.92 14.12 -6.86
C ASP A 82 -21.60 15.60 -6.66
N GLU A 83 -21.11 15.98 -5.48
CA GLU A 83 -20.70 17.34 -5.13
C GLU A 83 -19.43 17.34 -4.29
N GLY A 84 -18.73 18.48 -4.27
CA GLY A 84 -17.52 18.69 -3.48
C GLY A 84 -16.25 18.69 -4.32
N GLU A 85 -15.11 18.66 -3.63
CA GLU A 85 -13.79 18.66 -4.25
C GLU A 85 -12.82 17.72 -3.51
N ILE A 86 -12.03 16.97 -4.26
CA ILE A 86 -10.92 16.15 -3.77
C ILE A 86 -9.64 16.66 -4.40
N SER A 87 -8.69 17.05 -3.57
CA SER A 87 -7.36 17.49 -3.98
C SER A 87 -6.31 16.54 -3.40
N LEU A 88 -5.51 15.93 -4.25
CA LEU A 88 -4.39 15.07 -3.91
C LEU A 88 -3.09 15.76 -4.28
N LYS A 89 -2.05 15.65 -3.44
CA LYS A 89 -0.71 16.13 -3.76
C LYS A 89 -0.25 15.51 -5.09
N LYS A 90 0.35 16.32 -5.96
CA LYS A 90 0.88 15.85 -7.24
C LYS A 90 1.80 14.65 -7.01
N ASP A 91 1.65 13.64 -7.85
CA ASP A 91 2.43 12.39 -7.85
C ASP A 91 2.27 11.52 -6.58
N ALA A 92 1.34 11.85 -5.67
CA ALA A 92 1.06 11.02 -4.51
C ALA A 92 0.33 9.73 -4.91
N SER A 93 0.83 8.61 -4.40
CA SER A 93 0.28 7.27 -4.64
C SER A 93 -0.68 6.85 -3.53
N ILE A 94 -1.76 6.17 -3.90
CA ILE A 94 -2.73 5.62 -2.95
C ILE A 94 -2.71 4.09 -3.06
N GLY A 95 -2.49 3.42 -1.94
CA GLY A 95 -2.69 1.98 -1.78
C GLY A 95 -4.02 1.69 -1.09
N TYR A 96 -4.83 0.80 -1.63
CA TYR A 96 -6.12 0.43 -1.06
C TYR A 96 -6.21 -1.08 -0.84
N LEU A 97 -6.57 -1.47 0.37
CA LEU A 97 -6.89 -2.84 0.71
C LEU A 97 -8.41 -2.99 0.81
N ALA A 98 -9.01 -3.62 -0.20
CA ALA A 98 -10.43 -3.95 -0.21
C ALA A 98 -10.74 -5.10 0.76
N GLN A 99 -11.99 -5.13 1.27
CA GLN A 99 -12.45 -6.16 2.21
C GLN A 99 -12.46 -7.57 1.59
N HIS A 100 -12.60 -7.70 0.27
CA HIS A 100 -12.60 -8.97 -0.46
C HIS A 100 -11.72 -8.86 -1.69
N GLN A 101 -10.76 -9.77 -1.81
CA GLN A 101 -9.95 -9.96 -3.01
C GLN A 101 -10.03 -11.43 -3.43
N ASP A 102 -10.75 -11.70 -4.51
CA ASP A 102 -10.82 -13.03 -5.12
C ASP A 102 -9.75 -13.11 -6.22
N HIS A 103 -8.61 -13.68 -5.87
CA HIS A 103 -7.59 -14.02 -6.85
C HIS A 103 -7.16 -15.47 -6.68
N THR A 104 -7.18 -16.24 -7.75
CA THR A 104 -6.56 -17.57 -7.83
C THR A 104 -5.08 -17.41 -8.12
N PHE A 105 -4.24 -17.75 -7.16
CA PHE A 105 -2.79 -17.67 -7.30
C PHE A 105 -2.17 -19.07 -7.18
N HIS A 106 -1.21 -19.36 -8.05
CA HIS A 106 -0.41 -20.59 -8.01
C HIS A 106 1.01 -20.33 -7.50
N HIS A 107 1.18 -19.33 -6.62
CA HIS A 107 2.47 -18.90 -6.09
C HIS A 107 2.51 -19.11 -4.58
N THR A 108 3.72 -19.21 -4.04
CA THR A 108 3.92 -19.20 -2.60
C THR A 108 3.69 -17.80 -2.03
N ILE A 109 3.52 -17.69 -0.71
CA ILE A 109 3.39 -16.41 -0.02
C ILE A 109 4.59 -15.51 -0.35
N PHE A 110 5.81 -16.06 -0.31
CA PHE A 110 7.02 -15.29 -0.57
C PHE A 110 7.09 -14.82 -2.03
N ASP A 111 6.78 -15.69 -2.99
CA ASP A 111 6.80 -15.36 -4.42
C ASP A 111 5.78 -14.28 -4.76
N GLU A 112 4.62 -14.28 -4.09
CA GLU A 112 3.59 -13.27 -4.28
C GLU A 112 4.07 -11.87 -3.86
N LEU A 113 4.77 -11.76 -2.73
CA LEU A 113 5.39 -10.51 -2.33
C LEU A 113 6.57 -10.15 -3.23
N LEU A 114 7.35 -11.15 -3.62
CA LEU A 114 8.48 -10.99 -4.53
C LEU A 114 8.06 -10.39 -5.88
N SER A 115 6.86 -10.72 -6.37
CA SER A 115 6.31 -10.18 -7.61
C SER A 115 6.22 -8.64 -7.65
N VAL A 116 6.17 -7.98 -6.49
CA VAL A 116 6.18 -6.50 -6.38
C VAL A 116 7.56 -5.93 -6.72
N LYS A 117 8.62 -6.69 -6.51
CA LYS A 117 10.02 -6.28 -6.72
C LYS A 117 10.58 -6.74 -8.08
N LYS A 118 9.71 -6.89 -9.08
CA LYS A 118 10.08 -7.43 -10.41
C LYS A 118 11.26 -6.68 -11.03
N GLU A 119 11.25 -5.34 -11.03
CA GLU A 119 12.33 -4.51 -11.57
C GLU A 119 13.67 -4.79 -10.85
N VAL A 120 13.64 -4.98 -9.53
CA VAL A 120 14.84 -5.28 -8.74
C VAL A 120 15.40 -6.64 -9.11
N ILE A 121 14.55 -7.65 -9.31
CA ILE A 121 14.95 -8.99 -9.71
C ILE A 121 15.56 -8.99 -11.12
N GLU A 122 14.91 -8.31 -12.05
CA GLU A 122 15.41 -8.17 -13.43
C GLU A 122 16.79 -7.49 -13.47
N LEU A 123 17.00 -6.46 -12.64
CA LEU A 123 18.30 -5.80 -12.51
C LEU A 123 19.38 -6.72 -11.91
N ASP A 124 19.05 -7.50 -10.87
CA ASP A 124 19.98 -8.48 -10.28
C ASP A 124 20.43 -9.52 -11.32
N GLU A 125 19.49 -10.03 -12.12
CA GLU A 125 19.77 -10.97 -13.21
C GLU A 125 20.62 -10.32 -14.32
N GLN A 126 20.30 -9.09 -14.71
CA GLN A 126 21.09 -8.34 -15.70
C GLN A 126 22.52 -8.10 -15.22
N MET A 127 22.70 -7.70 -13.98
CA MET A 127 24.03 -7.47 -13.39
C MET A 127 24.86 -8.74 -13.43
N ARG A 128 24.29 -9.89 -13.04
CA ARG A 128 24.96 -11.20 -13.12
C ARG A 128 25.33 -11.58 -14.55
N THR A 129 24.47 -11.30 -15.51
CA THR A 129 24.71 -11.55 -16.93
C THR A 129 25.87 -10.68 -17.41
N TYR A 130 25.89 -9.40 -17.09
CA TYR A 130 26.98 -8.49 -17.45
C TYR A 130 28.32 -8.92 -16.83
N GLU A 131 28.32 -9.38 -15.58
CA GLU A 131 29.53 -9.92 -14.94
C GLU A 131 30.10 -11.14 -15.68
N GLN A 132 29.25 -12.00 -16.20
CA GLN A 132 29.70 -13.17 -16.99
C GLN A 132 30.23 -12.76 -18.36
N GLU A 133 29.51 -11.85 -19.04
CA GLU A 133 29.93 -11.36 -20.37
C GLU A 133 31.25 -10.61 -20.30
N MET A 134 31.48 -9.78 -19.29
CA MET A 134 32.72 -9.02 -19.10
C MET A 134 33.96 -9.90 -18.99
N LYS A 135 33.84 -11.16 -18.55
CA LYS A 135 34.98 -12.09 -18.47
C LYS A 135 35.60 -12.43 -19.85
N HIS A 136 34.83 -12.22 -20.92
CA HIS A 136 35.22 -12.62 -22.28
C HIS A 136 35.41 -11.39 -23.22
N LEU A 137 35.20 -10.18 -22.72
CA LEU A 137 35.30 -8.94 -23.50
C LEU A 137 36.61 -8.22 -23.23
N THR A 138 37.10 -7.47 -24.24
CA THR A 138 38.30 -6.61 -24.16
C THR A 138 38.05 -5.31 -24.92
N GLY A 139 38.86 -4.28 -24.67
CA GLY A 139 38.80 -2.97 -25.37
C GLY A 139 37.43 -2.28 -25.21
N ASP A 140 36.99 -1.59 -26.26
CA ASP A 140 35.77 -0.78 -26.27
C ASP A 140 34.49 -1.57 -25.86
N ALA A 141 34.44 -2.85 -26.24
CA ALA A 141 33.29 -3.73 -25.88
C ALA A 141 33.21 -3.97 -24.37
N LEU A 142 34.36 -4.14 -23.70
CA LEU A 142 34.43 -4.22 -22.25
C LEU A 142 34.00 -2.93 -21.58
N GLU A 143 34.49 -1.79 -22.07
CA GLU A 143 34.13 -0.47 -21.53
C GLU A 143 32.63 -0.19 -21.63
N GLN A 144 32.02 -0.48 -22.79
CA GLN A 144 30.58 -0.35 -22.95
C GLN A 144 29.80 -1.25 -21.96
N LYS A 145 30.23 -2.48 -21.75
CA LYS A 145 29.59 -3.42 -20.82
C LYS A 145 29.74 -2.96 -19.37
N MET A 146 30.89 -2.43 -18.98
CA MET A 146 31.12 -1.84 -17.66
C MET A 146 30.20 -0.64 -17.41
N ASN A 147 29.97 0.20 -18.41
CA ASN A 147 29.03 1.32 -18.29
C ASN A 147 27.57 0.82 -18.09
N GLN A 148 27.15 -0.24 -18.81
CA GLN A 148 25.84 -0.87 -18.61
C GLN A 148 25.71 -1.45 -17.21
N TYR A 149 26.71 -2.16 -16.72
CA TYR A 149 26.75 -2.71 -15.36
C TYR A 149 26.66 -1.59 -14.30
N THR A 150 27.41 -0.54 -14.46
CA THR A 150 27.39 0.61 -13.53
C THR A 150 25.99 1.24 -13.47
N ASN A 151 25.34 1.45 -14.61
CA ASN A 151 24.00 2.01 -14.66
C ASN A 151 22.97 1.07 -14.00
N ALA A 152 23.05 -0.24 -14.26
CA ALA A 152 22.18 -1.23 -13.62
C ALA A 152 22.39 -1.27 -12.10
N THR A 153 23.64 -1.22 -11.62
CA THR A 153 23.98 -1.17 -10.20
C THR A 153 23.41 0.08 -9.54
N HIS A 154 23.58 1.24 -10.13
CA HIS A 154 23.01 2.48 -9.60
C HIS A 154 21.48 2.42 -9.49
N ARG A 155 20.81 1.87 -10.51
CA ARG A 155 19.36 1.70 -10.48
C ARG A 155 18.93 0.70 -9.41
N PHE A 156 19.66 -0.41 -9.28
CA PHE A 156 19.42 -1.41 -8.25
C PHE A 156 19.56 -0.83 -6.82
N GLU A 157 20.58 -0.02 -6.58
CA GLU A 157 20.78 0.70 -5.32
C GLU A 157 19.66 1.69 -5.03
N GLN A 158 19.23 2.49 -6.02
CA GLN A 158 18.11 3.43 -5.87
C GLN A 158 16.81 2.73 -5.47
N LEU A 159 16.59 1.49 -5.91
CA LEU A 159 15.45 0.66 -5.57
C LEU A 159 15.63 -0.14 -4.27
N ASN A 160 16.70 0.14 -3.50
CA ASN A 160 17.07 -0.61 -2.30
C ASN A 160 17.24 -2.12 -2.56
N GLY A 161 17.84 -2.46 -3.71
CA GLY A 161 17.92 -3.82 -4.23
C GLY A 161 18.66 -4.79 -3.32
N PHE A 162 19.61 -4.34 -2.50
CA PHE A 162 20.32 -5.24 -1.57
C PHE A 162 19.45 -5.71 -0.39
N ALA A 163 18.38 -4.99 -0.07
CA ALA A 163 17.56 -5.26 1.11
C ALA A 163 16.20 -5.89 0.80
N TYR A 164 15.81 -6.06 -0.48
CA TYR A 164 14.45 -6.45 -0.84
C TYR A 164 13.98 -7.76 -0.21
N LYS A 165 14.87 -8.78 -0.09
CA LYS A 165 14.52 -10.07 0.54
C LYS A 165 14.29 -9.93 2.05
N SER A 166 15.12 -9.11 2.71
CA SER A 166 14.97 -8.81 4.14
C SER A 166 13.73 -7.98 4.41
N GLU A 167 13.38 -7.06 3.52
CA GLU A 167 12.17 -6.25 3.58
C GLU A 167 10.92 -7.14 3.47
N ILE A 168 10.88 -8.06 2.48
CA ILE A 168 9.79 -9.05 2.35
C ILE A 168 9.67 -9.89 3.61
N THR A 169 10.78 -10.45 4.11
CA THR A 169 10.81 -11.27 5.32
C THR A 169 10.31 -10.48 6.54
N GLY A 170 10.74 -9.23 6.70
CA GLY A 170 10.33 -8.36 7.79
C GLY A 170 8.83 -8.08 7.77
N ILE A 171 8.27 -7.77 6.60
CA ILE A 171 6.84 -7.53 6.43
C ILE A 171 6.02 -8.80 6.72
N LEU A 172 6.43 -9.95 6.21
CA LEU A 172 5.73 -11.21 6.45
C LEU A 172 5.72 -11.58 7.95
N LYS A 173 6.87 -11.45 8.64
CA LYS A 173 6.95 -11.66 10.09
C LYS A 173 6.10 -10.65 10.87
N GLY A 174 6.11 -9.39 10.48
CA GLY A 174 5.27 -8.34 11.08
C GLY A 174 3.77 -8.61 10.93
N LEU A 175 3.38 -9.28 9.83
CA LEU A 175 2.00 -9.72 9.57
C LEU A 175 1.67 -11.10 10.19
N GLY A 176 2.55 -11.64 11.06
CA GLY A 176 2.30 -12.86 11.82
C GLY A 176 2.49 -14.16 11.03
N PHE A 177 3.29 -14.15 9.94
CA PHE A 177 3.70 -15.35 9.24
C PHE A 177 5.06 -15.85 9.78
N SER A 178 5.17 -17.15 10.04
CA SER A 178 6.44 -17.82 10.33
C SER A 178 7.25 -18.05 9.06
N GLU A 179 8.54 -18.33 9.16
CA GLU A 179 9.35 -18.67 7.98
C GLU A 179 8.88 -19.94 7.28
N GLU A 180 8.29 -20.87 8.03
CA GLU A 180 7.70 -22.10 7.47
C GLU A 180 6.45 -21.80 6.60
N ASP A 181 5.77 -20.69 6.86
CA ASP A 181 4.62 -20.28 6.07
C ASP A 181 5.00 -19.74 4.70
N PHE A 182 6.22 -19.22 4.53
CA PHE A 182 6.63 -18.50 3.33
C PHE A 182 6.54 -19.34 2.04
N THR A 183 6.71 -20.65 2.17
CA THR A 183 6.63 -21.62 1.06
C THR A 183 5.22 -22.18 0.84
N LYS A 184 4.23 -21.80 1.66
CA LYS A 184 2.83 -22.23 1.49
C LYS A 184 2.21 -21.57 0.26
N GLU A 185 1.44 -22.34 -0.49
CA GLU A 185 0.65 -21.79 -1.60
C GLU A 185 -0.50 -20.90 -1.09
N ILE A 186 -0.72 -19.79 -1.76
CA ILE A 186 -1.76 -18.81 -1.38
C ILE A 186 -3.15 -19.45 -1.39
N ASN A 187 -3.41 -20.38 -2.30
CA ASN A 187 -4.70 -21.07 -2.39
C ASN A 187 -5.04 -21.91 -1.14
N THR A 188 -4.04 -22.30 -0.36
CA THR A 188 -4.23 -23.08 0.88
C THR A 188 -4.53 -22.19 2.10
N LEU A 189 -4.40 -20.89 1.95
CA LEU A 189 -4.56 -19.92 3.04
C LEU A 189 -6.03 -19.65 3.35
N SER A 190 -6.30 -19.35 4.63
CA SER A 190 -7.58 -18.79 5.04
C SER A 190 -7.81 -17.40 4.41
N GLY A 191 -9.07 -16.93 4.36
CA GLY A 191 -9.42 -15.59 3.88
C GLY A 191 -8.62 -14.49 4.59
N GLY A 192 -8.52 -14.56 5.92
CA GLY A 192 -7.73 -13.61 6.71
C GLY A 192 -6.24 -13.63 6.39
N GLN A 193 -5.65 -14.82 6.18
CA GLN A 193 -4.26 -14.95 5.76
C GLN A 193 -4.03 -14.35 4.36
N ARG A 194 -4.94 -14.60 3.40
CA ARG A 194 -4.87 -13.97 2.07
C ARG A 194 -4.93 -12.45 2.15
N THR A 195 -5.81 -11.91 2.99
CA THR A 195 -5.87 -10.46 3.22
C THR A 195 -4.56 -9.91 3.78
N ARG A 196 -3.90 -10.64 4.71
CA ARG A 196 -2.58 -10.25 5.23
C ARG A 196 -1.49 -10.28 4.16
N VAL A 197 -1.48 -11.26 3.25
CA VAL A 197 -0.57 -11.29 2.11
C VAL A 197 -0.80 -10.10 1.19
N ALA A 198 -2.06 -9.78 0.87
CA ALA A 198 -2.42 -8.62 0.06
C ALA A 198 -1.97 -7.30 0.71
N LEU A 199 -2.13 -7.19 2.04
CA LEU A 199 -1.60 -6.06 2.80
C LEU A 199 -0.06 -5.99 2.70
N GLY A 200 0.64 -7.10 2.82
CA GLY A 200 2.09 -7.17 2.65
C GLY A 200 2.55 -6.65 1.28
N LYS A 201 1.84 -7.00 0.22
CA LYS A 201 2.10 -6.44 -1.13
C LYS A 201 1.91 -4.93 -1.19
N LEU A 202 0.88 -4.40 -0.54
CA LEU A 202 0.65 -2.96 -0.49
C LEU A 202 1.75 -2.24 0.29
N LEU A 203 2.18 -2.81 1.41
CA LEU A 203 3.28 -2.25 2.22
C LEU A 203 4.59 -2.21 1.45
N LEU A 204 4.91 -3.27 0.68
CA LEU A 204 6.10 -3.32 -0.18
C LEU A 204 6.08 -2.27 -1.31
N LYS A 205 4.90 -1.89 -1.80
CA LYS A 205 4.75 -0.79 -2.78
C LYS A 205 5.02 0.57 -2.17
N ASN A 206 5.00 0.66 -0.84
CA ASN A 206 5.25 1.88 -0.07
C ASN A 206 4.45 3.10 -0.57
N PRO A 207 3.10 3.04 -0.63
CA PRO A 207 2.30 4.15 -1.11
C PRO A 207 2.34 5.33 -0.14
N ASP A 208 2.14 6.55 -0.66
CA ASP A 208 2.09 7.76 0.15
C ASP A 208 0.86 7.78 1.08
N ILE A 209 -0.25 7.20 0.64
CA ILE A 209 -1.48 7.04 1.42
C ILE A 209 -1.89 5.57 1.39
N LEU A 210 -2.12 4.98 2.56
CA LEU A 210 -2.65 3.63 2.69
C LEU A 210 -4.08 3.67 3.22
N LEU A 211 -5.03 3.17 2.42
CA LEU A 211 -6.44 3.05 2.76
C LEU A 211 -6.75 1.60 3.13
N LEU A 212 -7.26 1.39 4.35
CA LEU A 212 -7.62 0.07 4.85
C LEU A 212 -9.11 0.02 5.19
N ASP A 213 -9.86 -0.88 4.56
CA ASP A 213 -11.28 -1.09 4.86
C ASP A 213 -11.44 -2.25 5.86
N GLU A 214 -11.83 -1.91 7.10
CA GLU A 214 -12.05 -2.83 8.23
C GLU A 214 -10.87 -3.80 8.50
N PRO A 215 -9.62 -3.32 8.61
CA PRO A 215 -8.43 -4.18 8.72
C PRO A 215 -8.45 -5.08 9.97
N THR A 216 -9.13 -4.66 11.03
CA THR A 216 -9.24 -5.40 12.30
C THR A 216 -10.00 -6.73 12.19
N ASN A 217 -10.72 -6.96 11.11
CA ASN A 217 -11.42 -8.23 10.87
C ASN A 217 -10.45 -9.36 10.48
N HIS A 218 -9.23 -9.02 10.06
CA HIS A 218 -8.28 -9.96 9.46
C HIS A 218 -6.89 -9.92 10.10
N LEU A 219 -6.62 -8.93 10.95
CA LEU A 219 -5.34 -8.75 11.65
C LEU A 219 -5.53 -9.08 13.14
N ASP A 220 -4.55 -9.79 13.70
CA ASP A 220 -4.43 -9.93 15.15
C ASP A 220 -3.88 -8.65 15.80
N VAL A 221 -3.93 -8.60 17.12
CA VAL A 221 -3.52 -7.41 17.88
C VAL A 221 -2.05 -7.07 17.66
N ASP A 222 -1.20 -8.07 17.48
CA ASP A 222 0.23 -7.86 17.32
C ASP A 222 0.59 -7.37 15.93
N SER A 223 -0.08 -7.90 14.88
CA SER A 223 0.00 -7.37 13.51
C SER A 223 -0.49 -5.92 13.41
N ILE A 224 -1.57 -5.57 14.13
CA ILE A 224 -2.07 -4.19 14.19
C ILE A 224 -1.03 -3.27 14.83
N LYS A 225 -0.48 -3.65 15.99
CA LYS A 225 0.56 -2.86 16.68
C LYS A 225 1.81 -2.69 15.83
N TRP A 226 2.22 -3.75 15.12
CA TRP A 226 3.35 -3.68 14.20
C TRP A 226 3.10 -2.72 13.04
N LEU A 227 1.88 -2.74 12.47
CA LEU A 227 1.47 -1.86 11.38
C LEU A 227 1.39 -0.38 11.82
N GLU A 228 1.12 -0.13 13.11
CA GLU A 228 1.03 1.21 13.69
C GLU A 228 2.40 1.84 14.00
N ASN A 229 3.47 1.07 14.04
CA ASN A 229 4.83 1.57 14.28
C ASN A 229 5.56 1.92 12.97
#